data_b9aee3f0587e93686ea0f9b46dbb34ce
#
_entry.id   b9aee3f0587e93686ea0f9b46dbb34ce
#
_cell.length_a   1.000
_cell.length_b   1.000
_cell.length_c   1.000
_cell.angle_alpha   90.00
_cell.angle_beta   90.00
_cell.angle_gamma   90.00
#
_symmetry.space_group_name_H-M   'P 1'
#
loop_
_entity.id
_entity.type
_entity.pdbx_description
1 polymer ?
#
loop_
_entity_poly.entity_id
_entity_poly.type
_entity_poly.pdbx_seq_one_letter_code
_entity_poly.pdbx_strand_id
1 'polypeptide(L)'
;MQAKTLKSLIADHGVSFDAATIMNALVKTGHAEVFQYASTTGSGAMKSFKRLTDQAEQFGVNKASMGHPFKTEPKFFAENFADLLNVVVCQLQEETATLAAARAQLEVV
;
A
#
# COMPACT_ATOMS: atom_id res chain seq x y z
N MET A 1 -16.46 10.11 9.04
CA MET A 1 -15.68 8.96 8.52
C MET A 1 -14.63 8.54 9.52
N GLN A 2 -14.61 7.28 9.88
CA GLN A 2 -13.62 6.75 10.80
C GLN A 2 -12.54 6.01 10.01
N ALA A 3 -11.28 6.40 10.22
CA ALA A 3 -10.16 5.75 9.56
C ALA A 3 -9.60 4.65 10.46
N LYS A 4 -9.31 3.49 9.88
CA LYS A 4 -8.79 2.32 10.57
C LYS A 4 -7.49 1.86 9.94
N THR A 5 -6.72 1.08 10.70
CA THR A 5 -5.53 0.44 10.13
C THR A 5 -5.93 -0.54 9.04
N LEU A 6 -5.04 -0.73 8.08
CA LEU A 6 -5.27 -1.69 7.01
C LEU A 6 -5.46 -3.11 7.57
N LYS A 7 -4.64 -3.46 8.55
CA LYS A 7 -4.71 -4.76 9.22
C LYS A 7 -6.08 -5.00 9.85
N SER A 8 -6.65 -3.96 10.47
CA SER A 8 -7.97 -4.03 11.08
C SER A 8 -9.06 -4.24 10.04
N LEU A 9 -8.99 -3.52 8.91
CA LEU A 9 -9.98 -3.67 7.85
C LEU A 9 -9.90 -5.04 7.18
N ILE A 10 -8.70 -5.57 7.00
CA ILE A 10 -8.50 -6.92 6.47
C ILE A 10 -9.20 -7.94 7.37
N ALA A 11 -9.00 -7.84 8.68
CA ALA A 11 -9.62 -8.74 9.64
C ALA A 11 -11.14 -8.57 9.69
N ASP A 12 -11.62 -7.32 9.68
CA ASP A 12 -13.05 -7.03 9.77
C ASP A 12 -13.83 -7.58 8.57
N HIS A 13 -13.23 -7.56 7.40
CA HIS A 13 -13.90 -7.96 6.15
C HIS A 13 -13.48 -9.33 5.63
N GLY A 14 -12.58 -10.02 6.33
CA GLY A 14 -12.13 -11.34 5.92
C GLY A 14 -11.42 -11.37 4.59
N VAL A 15 -10.63 -10.34 4.28
CA VAL A 15 -9.93 -10.20 3.02
C VAL A 15 -8.73 -11.15 2.98
N SER A 16 -8.52 -11.78 1.82
CA SER A 16 -7.42 -12.74 1.62
C SER A 16 -6.06 -12.08 1.38
N PHE A 17 -6.04 -10.83 0.95
CA PHE A 17 -4.78 -10.11 0.74
C PHE A 17 -4.20 -9.65 2.08
N ASP A 18 -2.89 -9.73 2.23
CA ASP A 18 -2.24 -9.17 3.41
C ASP A 18 -1.96 -7.67 3.20
N ALA A 19 -1.58 -6.99 4.29
CA ALA A 19 -1.31 -5.55 4.25
C ALA A 19 -0.15 -5.22 3.30
N ALA A 20 0.88 -6.05 3.27
CA ALA A 20 2.04 -5.82 2.41
C ALA A 20 1.64 -5.87 0.93
N THR A 21 0.82 -6.83 0.53
CA THR A 21 0.33 -6.95 -0.84
C THR A 21 -0.45 -5.71 -1.25
N ILE A 22 -1.35 -5.26 -0.38
CA ILE A 22 -2.17 -4.08 -0.64
C ILE A 22 -1.30 -2.84 -0.78
N MET A 23 -0.39 -2.62 0.17
CA MET A 23 0.49 -1.44 0.13
C MET A 23 1.42 -1.45 -1.07
N ASN A 24 1.97 -2.61 -1.45
CA ASN A 24 2.83 -2.70 -2.62
C ASN A 24 2.07 -2.36 -3.90
N ALA A 25 0.84 -2.84 -4.02
CA ALA A 25 -0.01 -2.50 -5.18
C ALA A 25 -0.32 -1.00 -5.21
N LEU A 26 -0.59 -0.39 -4.06
CA LEU A 26 -0.84 1.04 -3.98
C LEU A 26 0.38 1.87 -4.39
N VAL A 27 1.58 1.42 -4.03
CA VAL A 27 2.82 2.09 -4.48
C VAL A 27 2.92 2.04 -6.00
N LYS A 28 2.65 0.90 -6.61
CA LYS A 28 2.73 0.74 -8.07
C LYS A 28 1.71 1.58 -8.82
N THR A 29 0.54 1.83 -8.21
CA THR A 29 -0.52 2.63 -8.83
C THR A 29 -0.38 4.12 -8.55
N GLY A 30 0.59 4.52 -7.74
CA GLY A 30 0.79 5.92 -7.38
C GLY A 30 -0.08 6.40 -6.22
N HIS A 31 -0.82 5.52 -5.57
CA HIS A 31 -1.65 5.86 -4.41
C HIS A 31 -0.86 5.86 -3.11
N ALA A 32 0.32 5.27 -3.10
CA ALA A 32 1.23 5.29 -1.96
C ALA A 32 2.66 5.49 -2.46
N GLU A 33 3.54 5.91 -1.56
CA GLU A 33 4.95 6.11 -1.88
C GLU A 33 5.81 5.63 -0.72
N VAL A 34 7.06 5.32 -1.02
CA VAL A 34 8.05 4.96 -0.01
C VAL A 34 8.81 6.23 0.38
N PHE A 35 8.80 6.55 1.66
CA PHE A 35 9.52 7.71 2.20
C PHE A 35 10.69 7.23 3.03
N GLN A 36 11.87 7.78 2.80
CA GLN A 36 13.09 7.42 3.53
C GLN A 36 13.45 8.51 4.52
N TYR A 37 13.95 8.11 5.68
CA TYR A 37 14.40 9.04 6.71
C TYR A 37 15.61 8.46 7.43
N ALA A 38 16.43 9.36 8.00
CA ALA A 38 17.60 8.95 8.77
C ALA A 38 17.17 8.34 10.11
N SER A 39 17.84 7.27 10.51
CA SER A 39 17.58 6.65 11.81
C SER A 39 17.92 7.63 12.95
N THR A 40 17.03 7.72 13.93
CA THR A 40 17.24 8.56 15.11
C THR A 40 18.18 7.93 16.13
N THR A 41 18.59 6.67 15.90
CA THR A 41 19.49 5.97 16.82
C THR A 41 20.97 6.24 16.58
N GLY A 42 21.27 7.07 15.58
CA GLY A 42 22.66 7.42 15.29
C GLY A 42 23.47 6.35 14.58
N SER A 43 22.81 5.28 14.14
CA SER A 43 23.49 4.18 13.44
C SER A 43 23.88 4.52 12.00
N GLY A 44 23.44 5.67 11.49
CA GLY A 44 23.67 6.06 10.10
C GLY A 44 22.81 5.31 9.10
N ALA A 45 21.99 4.37 9.54
CA ALA A 45 21.12 3.61 8.67
C ALA A 45 19.92 4.43 8.22
N MET A 46 19.53 4.27 6.96
CA MET A 46 18.29 4.85 6.45
C MET A 46 17.16 3.88 6.69
N LYS A 47 16.03 4.41 7.17
CA LYS A 47 14.81 3.64 7.35
C LYS A 47 13.75 4.14 6.37
N SER A 48 12.79 3.30 6.07
CA SER A 48 11.72 3.66 5.15
C SER A 48 10.37 3.27 5.71
N PHE A 49 9.35 3.98 5.27
CA PHE A 49 7.96 3.62 5.53
C PHE A 49 7.11 4.02 4.33
N LYS A 50 5.94 3.41 4.20
CA LYS A 50 5.02 3.73 3.12
C LYS A 50 3.97 4.69 3.62
N ARG A 51 3.61 5.67 2.79
CA ARG A 51 2.58 6.65 3.11
C ARG A 51 1.69 6.86 1.89
N LEU A 52 0.46 7.32 2.14
CA LEU A 52 -0.48 7.61 1.06
C LEU A 52 -0.10 8.92 0.37
N THR A 53 -0.29 8.94 -0.94
CA THR A 53 -0.13 10.14 -1.75
C THR A 53 -1.45 10.90 -1.84
N ASP A 54 -1.45 12.08 -2.46
CA ASP A 54 -2.66 12.86 -2.69
C ASP A 54 -3.68 12.09 -3.54
N GLN A 55 -3.24 11.18 -4.39
CA GLN A 55 -4.13 10.36 -5.22
C GLN A 55 -4.98 9.40 -4.38
N ALA A 56 -4.55 9.10 -3.16
CA ALA A 56 -5.27 8.20 -2.25
C ALA A 56 -6.15 8.95 -1.25
N GLU A 57 -6.36 10.25 -1.42
CA GLU A 57 -7.13 11.08 -0.49
C GLU A 57 -8.50 10.50 -0.18
N GLN A 58 -9.15 9.93 -1.18
CA GLN A 58 -10.47 9.31 -1.02
C GLN A 58 -10.44 8.01 -0.22
N PHE A 59 -9.28 7.37 -0.11
CA PHE A 59 -9.15 6.06 0.55
C PHE A 59 -8.67 6.16 1.98
N GLY A 60 -7.97 7.22 2.35
CA GLY A 60 -7.43 7.30 3.70
C GLY A 60 -6.60 8.54 3.95
N VAL A 61 -5.95 8.54 5.11
CA VAL A 61 -5.13 9.65 5.58
C VAL A 61 -3.87 9.10 6.23
N ASN A 62 -2.83 9.92 6.28
CA ASN A 62 -1.61 9.62 7.02
C ASN A 62 -1.72 10.22 8.41
N LYS A 63 -1.65 9.37 9.44
CA LYS A 63 -1.70 9.82 10.83
C LYS A 63 -0.29 9.81 11.42
N ALA A 64 0.04 10.82 12.22
CA ALA A 64 1.32 10.87 12.90
C ALA A 64 1.46 9.65 13.82
N SER A 65 2.62 9.02 13.79
CA SER A 65 2.92 7.87 14.65
C SER A 65 3.52 8.38 15.97
N MET A 66 2.97 7.92 17.09
CA MET A 66 3.48 8.32 18.40
C MET A 66 4.93 7.86 18.58
N GLY A 67 5.77 8.76 19.06
CA GLY A 67 7.18 8.45 19.30
C GLY A 67 8.06 8.50 18.05
N HIS A 68 7.52 8.80 16.89
CA HIS A 68 8.28 8.87 15.63
C HIS A 68 7.96 10.17 14.91
N PRO A 69 8.76 11.24 15.09
CA PRO A 69 8.43 12.56 14.54
C PRO A 69 8.38 12.60 13.02
N PHE A 70 9.04 11.68 12.33
CA PHE A 70 9.10 11.67 10.87
C PHE A 70 8.25 10.56 10.25
N LYS A 71 7.70 9.66 11.05
CA LYS A 71 6.96 8.51 10.54
C LYS A 71 5.46 8.74 10.68
N THR A 72 4.72 8.40 9.60
CA THR A 72 3.26 8.39 9.64
C THR A 72 2.76 6.98 9.40
N GLU A 73 1.56 6.71 9.85
CA GLU A 73 0.88 5.44 9.62
C GLU A 73 -0.36 5.70 8.78
N PRO A 74 -0.54 5.01 7.65
CA PRO A 74 -1.75 5.19 6.85
C PRO A 74 -2.95 4.57 7.54
N LYS A 75 -4.05 5.32 7.58
CA LYS A 75 -5.34 4.85 8.08
C LYS A 75 -6.32 4.96 6.93
N PHE A 76 -7.21 3.99 6.81
CA PHE A 76 -8.09 3.86 5.65
C PHE A 76 -9.55 3.98 6.06
N PHE A 77 -10.34 4.59 5.17
CA PHE A 77 -11.77 4.74 5.39
C PHE A 77 -12.49 3.44 5.04
N ALA A 78 -13.19 2.88 6.01
CA ALA A 78 -13.92 1.62 5.81
C ALA A 78 -14.95 1.74 4.68
N GLU A 79 -15.56 2.91 4.53
CA GLU A 79 -16.59 3.16 3.52
C GLU A 79 -16.07 3.00 2.09
N ASN A 80 -14.80 3.31 1.86
CA ASN A 80 -14.19 3.27 0.53
C ASN A 80 -13.23 2.09 0.35
N PHE A 81 -13.25 1.15 1.31
CA PHE A 81 -12.33 0.03 1.27
C PHE A 81 -12.57 -0.89 0.08
N ALA A 82 -13.82 -1.08 -0.32
CA ALA A 82 -14.13 -1.90 -1.49
C ALA A 82 -13.51 -1.30 -2.77
N ASP A 83 -13.59 0.03 -2.92
CA ASP A 83 -13.00 0.73 -4.05
C ASP A 83 -11.47 0.63 -4.02
N LEU A 84 -10.88 0.71 -2.83
CA LEU A 84 -9.44 0.51 -2.65
C LEU A 84 -9.03 -0.88 -3.12
N LEU A 85 -9.77 -1.91 -2.73
CA LEU A 85 -9.48 -3.27 -3.13
C LEU A 85 -9.62 -3.47 -4.64
N ASN A 86 -10.54 -2.75 -5.29
CA ASN A 86 -10.65 -2.78 -6.75
C ASN A 86 -9.38 -2.25 -7.41
N VAL A 87 -8.80 -1.20 -6.89
CA VAL A 87 -7.52 -0.67 -7.39
C VAL A 87 -6.42 -1.73 -7.23
N VAL A 88 -6.35 -2.38 -6.08
CA VAL A 88 -5.37 -3.43 -5.80
C VAL A 88 -5.54 -4.60 -6.78
N VAL A 89 -6.76 -5.08 -6.94
CA VAL A 89 -7.05 -6.21 -7.83
C VAL A 89 -6.70 -5.88 -9.27
N CYS A 90 -7.02 -4.68 -9.74
CA CYS A 90 -6.64 -4.24 -11.10
C CYS A 90 -5.13 -4.26 -11.28
N GLN A 91 -4.36 -3.81 -10.29
CA GLN A 91 -2.91 -3.84 -10.36
C GLN A 91 -2.38 -5.28 -10.40
N LEU A 92 -2.93 -6.16 -9.57
CA LEU A 92 -2.53 -7.56 -9.55
C LEU A 92 -2.87 -8.27 -10.86
N GLN A 93 -3.99 -7.92 -11.47
CA GLN A 93 -4.37 -8.44 -12.78
C GLN A 93 -3.39 -7.98 -13.86
N GLU A 94 -2.93 -6.74 -13.82
CA GLU A 94 -1.92 -6.23 -14.74
C GLU A 94 -0.61 -6.99 -14.60
N GLU A 95 -0.19 -7.26 -13.37
CA GLU A 95 1.02 -8.04 -13.12
C GLU A 95 0.91 -9.45 -13.69
N THR A 96 -0.24 -10.07 -13.49
CA THR A 96 -0.53 -11.41 -14.02
C THR A 96 -0.54 -11.40 -15.54
N ALA A 97 -1.16 -10.41 -16.15
CA ALA A 97 -1.20 -10.28 -17.61
C ALA A 97 0.18 -10.08 -18.21
N THR A 98 1.03 -9.29 -17.55
CA THR A 98 2.41 -9.07 -17.96
C THR A 98 3.22 -10.36 -17.92
N LEU A 99 3.05 -11.13 -16.85
CA LEU A 99 3.73 -12.44 -16.72
C LEU A 99 3.25 -13.43 -17.78
N ALA A 100 1.96 -13.46 -18.06
CA ALA A 100 1.40 -14.33 -19.08
C ALA A 100 1.92 -13.97 -20.48
N ALA A 101 2.04 -12.67 -20.79
CA ALA A 101 2.58 -12.21 -22.05
C ALA A 101 4.05 -12.58 -22.20
N ALA A 102 4.84 -12.43 -21.12
CA ALA A 102 6.25 -12.83 -21.14
C ALA A 102 6.41 -14.32 -21.36
N ARG A 103 5.56 -15.12 -20.72
CA ARG A 103 5.55 -16.57 -20.90
C ARG A 103 5.21 -16.96 -22.34
N ALA A 104 4.21 -16.32 -22.92
CA ALA A 104 3.82 -16.57 -24.31
C ALA A 104 4.96 -16.29 -25.28
N GLN A 105 5.74 -15.24 -25.04
CA GLN A 105 6.92 -14.93 -25.85
C GLN A 105 8.00 -15.99 -25.74
N LEU A 106 8.19 -16.58 -24.56
CA LEU A 106 9.16 -17.64 -24.36
C LEU A 106 8.74 -18.94 -25.05
N GLU A 107 7.46 -19.19 -25.17
CA GLU A 107 6.92 -20.41 -25.77
C GLU A 107 6.91 -20.37 -27.30
N VAL A 108 7.07 -19.20 -27.89
CA VAL A 108 7.00 -19.02 -29.35
C VAL A 108 8.36 -19.26 -30.05
N VAL A 109 9.37 -19.57 -29.30
CA VAL A 109 10.72 -19.81 -29.87
C VAL A 109 10.77 -21.09 -30.69
#